data_aae8cfc4f019954c21b77fca8bde41c3
#
_entry.id   aae8cfc4f019954c21b77fca8bde41c3
#
_cell.length_a   1.000
_cell.length_b   1.000
_cell.length_c   1.000
_cell.angle_alpha   90.00
_cell.angle_beta   90.00
_cell.angle_gamma   90.00
#
_symmetry.space_group_name_H-M   'P 1'
#
loop_
_entity.id
_entity.type
_entity.pdbx_description
1 polymer ?
#
loop_
_entity_poly.entity_id
_entity_poly.type
_entity_poly.pdbx_seq_one_letter_code
_entity_poly.pdbx_strand_id
1 'polypeptide(L)'
;MPTALITGITGQDGSYLAELLLTKGYRVVGMVRRSSTINFGRIAHIQDQLELVTGDLLDEVSIINALRDHQPEELYNLAAQSFVQTSFGQPVLTGETTGLGVTRVLDAVRIVNPEIRLYQASSSEMFGKVREVPQTEDTPFYPRSPYGVAKVYGHWMTVNYRESYGLHASSGILFNHESPRRGLEFVTRKISHGVAQIKLGNQTELRLGNLDAHRDWGFAGDYVDVMWRMLQADEPDDFVICTGESHSVREFCDIAFARAGLNYEDHVVIDERFFRPAEVDLLVGDSSKAHRELGWETKTSFEDLVHMMVDADLELLEGKLKGLS
;
A
#
# COMPACT_ATOMS: atom_id res chain seq x y z
N MET A 1 8.60 6.55 -25.50
CA MET A 1 8.83 6.03 -24.15
C MET A 1 7.78 6.71 -23.27
N PRO A 2 6.79 5.97 -22.78
CA PRO A 2 5.72 6.57 -21.98
C PRO A 2 6.29 7.11 -20.66
N THR A 3 5.65 8.14 -20.14
CA THR A 3 6.03 8.78 -18.88
C THR A 3 4.97 8.49 -17.81
N ALA A 4 5.39 8.02 -16.66
CA ALA A 4 4.54 7.80 -15.50
C ALA A 4 4.96 8.69 -14.33
N LEU A 5 3.98 9.34 -13.68
CA LEU A 5 4.19 10.08 -12.44
C LEU A 5 3.64 9.26 -11.27
N ILE A 6 4.45 9.06 -10.23
CA ILE A 6 4.08 8.30 -9.03
C ILE A 6 4.11 9.24 -7.82
N THR A 7 2.96 9.50 -7.20
CA THR A 7 2.95 10.09 -5.86
C THR A 7 3.25 8.99 -4.83
N GLY A 8 4.02 9.31 -3.78
CA GLY A 8 4.37 8.32 -2.77
C GLY A 8 5.41 7.30 -3.23
N ILE A 9 6.27 7.64 -4.18
CA ILE A 9 7.31 6.76 -4.75
C ILE A 9 8.25 6.16 -3.70
N THR A 10 8.49 6.83 -2.58
CA THR A 10 9.33 6.35 -1.48
C THR A 10 8.64 5.35 -0.55
N GLY A 11 7.36 5.08 -0.78
CA GLY A 11 6.59 4.04 -0.08
C GLY A 11 6.92 2.63 -0.56
N GLN A 12 6.33 1.62 0.09
CA GLN A 12 6.45 0.23 -0.34
C GLN A 12 6.02 0.08 -1.81
N ASP A 13 4.75 0.38 -2.10
CA ASP A 13 4.15 0.16 -3.41
C ASP A 13 4.78 1.05 -4.48
N GLY A 14 5.05 2.32 -4.15
CA GLY A 14 5.71 3.25 -5.06
C GLY A 14 7.08 2.76 -5.50
N SER A 15 7.85 2.13 -4.62
CA SER A 15 9.18 1.59 -4.96
C SER A 15 9.11 0.36 -5.86
N TYR A 16 8.18 -0.58 -5.61
CA TYR A 16 7.96 -1.74 -6.49
C TYR A 16 7.37 -1.34 -7.84
N LEU A 17 6.43 -0.40 -7.84
CA LEU A 17 5.84 0.11 -9.08
C LEU A 17 6.89 0.83 -9.94
N ALA A 18 7.76 1.62 -9.33
CA ALA A 18 8.85 2.29 -10.06
C ALA A 18 9.77 1.26 -10.73
N GLU A 19 10.18 0.20 -10.05
CA GLU A 19 10.96 -0.90 -10.63
C GLU A 19 10.21 -1.56 -11.80
N LEU A 20 8.94 -1.89 -11.61
CA LEU A 20 8.13 -2.50 -12.66
C LEU A 20 8.05 -1.61 -13.89
N LEU A 21 7.77 -0.32 -13.73
CA LEU A 21 7.63 0.62 -14.83
C LEU A 21 8.97 0.83 -15.57
N LEU A 22 10.09 0.88 -14.85
CA LEU A 22 11.42 0.91 -15.46
C LEU A 22 11.67 -0.32 -16.33
N THR A 23 11.32 -1.54 -15.86
CA THR A 23 11.45 -2.76 -16.67
C THR A 23 10.55 -2.76 -17.91
N LYS A 24 9.43 -2.03 -17.87
CA LYS A 24 8.52 -1.84 -19.00
C LYS A 24 8.94 -0.70 -19.93
N GLY A 25 10.07 -0.04 -19.66
CA GLY A 25 10.63 1.02 -20.50
C GLY A 25 9.96 2.39 -20.34
N TYR A 26 9.35 2.65 -19.17
CA TYR A 26 8.82 3.97 -18.86
C TYR A 26 9.90 4.95 -18.39
N ARG A 27 9.70 6.23 -18.68
CA ARG A 27 10.31 7.32 -17.92
C ARG A 27 9.51 7.50 -16.62
N VAL A 28 10.16 7.30 -15.48
CA VAL A 28 9.50 7.33 -14.17
C VAL A 28 9.82 8.62 -13.44
N VAL A 29 8.78 9.41 -13.17
CA VAL A 29 8.82 10.63 -12.38
C VAL A 29 8.24 10.36 -11.00
N GLY A 30 9.04 10.52 -9.96
CA GLY A 30 8.63 10.28 -8.58
C GLY A 30 8.36 11.57 -7.82
N MET A 31 7.14 11.78 -7.36
CA MET A 31 6.82 12.92 -6.49
C MET A 31 7.20 12.60 -5.05
N VAL A 32 8.06 13.45 -4.48
CA VAL A 32 8.53 13.37 -3.10
C VAL A 32 8.16 14.62 -2.33
N ARG A 33 7.71 14.45 -1.08
CA ARG A 33 7.42 15.57 -0.20
C ARG A 33 8.73 16.18 0.30
N ARG A 34 8.80 17.49 0.35
CA ARG A 34 9.92 18.18 0.99
C ARG A 34 9.97 17.82 2.48
N SER A 35 11.06 17.26 2.92
CA SER A 35 11.31 16.90 4.31
C SER A 35 12.72 17.32 4.72
N SER A 36 12.92 17.62 6.00
CA SER A 36 14.26 17.86 6.57
C SER A 36 15.11 16.59 6.63
N THR A 37 14.49 15.42 6.58
CA THR A 37 15.16 14.12 6.54
C THR A 37 14.86 13.44 5.22
N ILE A 38 15.89 13.09 4.47
CA ILE A 38 15.78 12.34 3.23
C ILE A 38 15.54 10.87 3.59
N ASN A 39 14.49 10.26 3.03
CA ASN A 39 14.17 8.85 3.21
C ASN A 39 13.95 8.18 1.83
N PHE A 40 15.04 7.89 1.15
CA PHE A 40 15.04 7.23 -0.17
C PHE A 40 15.48 5.76 -0.10
N GLY A 41 15.58 5.19 1.11
CA GLY A 41 16.11 3.82 1.28
C GLY A 41 15.43 2.77 0.41
N ARG A 42 14.11 2.87 0.16
CA ARG A 42 13.39 1.89 -0.68
C ARG A 42 13.65 2.06 -2.18
N ILE A 43 14.12 3.21 -2.62
CA ILE A 43 14.40 3.52 -4.04
C ILE A 43 15.89 3.78 -4.30
N ALA A 44 16.75 3.64 -3.29
CA ALA A 44 18.18 3.99 -3.39
C ALA A 44 18.90 3.27 -4.55
N HIS A 45 18.56 2.00 -4.76
CA HIS A 45 19.18 1.13 -5.80
C HIS A 45 18.74 1.46 -7.24
N ILE A 46 17.68 2.26 -7.41
CA ILE A 46 17.18 2.72 -8.72
C ILE A 46 17.17 4.23 -8.85
N GLN A 47 17.66 4.98 -7.85
CA GLN A 47 17.52 6.44 -7.76
C GLN A 47 18.09 7.14 -9.01
N ASP A 48 19.19 6.67 -9.55
CA ASP A 48 19.82 7.25 -10.75
C ASP A 48 18.99 7.05 -12.04
N GLN A 49 17.98 6.19 -12.00
CA GLN A 49 17.06 5.92 -13.10
C GLN A 49 15.73 6.69 -12.96
N LEU A 50 15.55 7.40 -11.85
CA LEU A 50 14.32 8.13 -11.52
C LEU A 50 14.52 9.63 -11.68
N GLU A 51 13.47 10.30 -12.11
CA GLU A 51 13.35 11.75 -12.02
C GLU A 51 12.53 12.14 -10.80
N LEU A 52 13.16 12.76 -9.79
CA LEU A 52 12.47 13.12 -8.55
C LEU A 52 12.03 14.57 -8.56
N VAL A 53 10.75 14.82 -8.30
CA VAL A 53 10.16 16.17 -8.21
C VAL A 53 9.56 16.41 -6.84
N THR A 54 9.65 17.64 -6.36
CA THR A 54 9.04 18.01 -5.08
C THR A 54 7.57 18.34 -5.28
N GLY A 55 6.69 17.75 -4.46
CA GLY A 55 5.26 18.06 -4.42
C GLY A 55 4.60 17.51 -3.16
N ASP A 56 3.44 18.02 -2.82
CA ASP A 56 2.67 17.63 -1.64
C ASP A 56 1.18 17.54 -1.99
N LEU A 57 0.47 16.51 -1.53
CA LEU A 57 -0.98 16.38 -1.70
C LEU A 57 -1.78 17.50 -1.00
N LEU A 58 -1.15 18.23 -0.09
CA LEU A 58 -1.73 19.41 0.54
C LEU A 58 -1.57 20.70 -0.33
N ASP A 59 -0.73 20.63 -1.36
CA ASP A 59 -0.43 21.77 -2.25
C ASP A 59 -0.75 21.43 -3.71
N GLU A 60 -1.95 21.79 -4.14
CA GLU A 60 -2.45 21.55 -5.49
C GLU A 60 -1.57 22.20 -6.58
N VAL A 61 -1.00 23.37 -6.29
CA VAL A 61 -0.12 24.05 -7.25
C VAL A 61 1.13 23.24 -7.54
N SER A 62 1.68 22.58 -6.53
CA SER A 62 2.84 21.70 -6.73
C SER A 62 2.52 20.49 -7.62
N ILE A 63 1.29 19.94 -7.51
CA ILE A 63 0.81 18.84 -8.36
C ILE A 63 0.63 19.34 -9.80
N ILE A 64 -0.04 20.48 -9.99
CA ILE A 64 -0.25 21.10 -11.31
C ILE A 64 1.10 21.36 -12.01
N ASN A 65 2.08 21.90 -11.29
CA ASN A 65 3.40 22.17 -11.86
C ASN A 65 4.09 20.87 -12.28
N ALA A 66 4.07 19.83 -11.43
CA ALA A 66 4.65 18.54 -11.75
C ALA A 66 4.03 17.93 -13.03
N LEU A 67 2.69 18.01 -13.18
CA LEU A 67 2.00 17.53 -14.37
C LEU A 67 2.36 18.34 -15.61
N ARG A 68 2.47 19.67 -15.51
CA ARG A 68 2.84 20.57 -16.64
C ARG A 68 4.27 20.35 -17.09
N ASP A 69 5.20 20.22 -16.15
CA ASP A 69 6.63 20.15 -16.45
C ASP A 69 7.02 18.77 -17.02
N HIS A 70 6.36 17.69 -16.58
CA HIS A 70 6.73 16.33 -16.95
C HIS A 70 5.80 15.67 -17.97
N GLN A 71 4.59 16.20 -18.19
CA GLN A 71 3.61 15.72 -19.17
C GLN A 71 3.43 14.18 -19.14
N PRO A 72 3.07 13.58 -17.98
CA PRO A 72 2.92 12.12 -17.90
C PRO A 72 1.68 11.65 -18.66
N GLU A 73 1.74 10.47 -19.26
CA GLU A 73 0.59 9.75 -19.81
C GLU A 73 -0.16 8.99 -18.73
N GLU A 74 0.52 8.61 -17.64
CA GLU A 74 -0.05 7.86 -16.54
C GLU A 74 0.31 8.51 -15.19
N LEU A 75 -0.66 8.56 -14.28
CA LEU A 75 -0.47 9.02 -12.92
C LEU A 75 -0.93 7.96 -11.92
N TYR A 76 -0.02 7.56 -11.02
CA TYR A 76 -0.31 6.62 -9.93
C TYR A 76 -0.34 7.37 -8.60
N ASN A 77 -1.55 7.54 -8.04
CA ASN A 77 -1.73 8.24 -6.77
C ASN A 77 -1.68 7.25 -5.59
N LEU A 78 -0.46 7.03 -5.07
CA LEU A 78 -0.20 6.13 -3.94
C LEU A 78 0.07 6.86 -2.63
N ALA A 79 0.31 8.17 -2.68
CA ALA A 79 0.60 8.96 -1.48
C ALA A 79 -0.62 9.06 -0.56
N ALA A 80 -0.42 8.78 0.73
CA ALA A 80 -1.45 8.87 1.75
C ALA A 80 -0.82 8.92 3.15
N GLN A 81 -1.58 9.33 4.15
CA GLN A 81 -1.33 8.95 5.54
C GLN A 81 -1.94 7.54 5.71
N SER A 82 -1.12 6.49 5.62
CA SER A 82 -1.59 5.11 5.44
C SER A 82 -1.67 4.28 6.73
N PHE A 83 -1.07 4.73 7.83
CA PHE A 83 -1.09 3.99 9.08
C PHE A 83 -2.39 4.25 9.84
N VAL A 84 -3.28 3.25 9.87
CA VAL A 84 -4.64 3.34 10.42
C VAL A 84 -4.65 3.86 11.86
N GLN A 85 -3.76 3.35 12.72
CA GLN A 85 -3.73 3.75 14.13
C GLN A 85 -3.47 5.26 14.30
N THR A 86 -2.55 5.83 13.53
CA THR A 86 -2.25 7.27 13.55
C THR A 86 -3.47 8.12 13.17
N SER A 87 -4.35 7.62 12.32
CA SER A 87 -5.54 8.36 11.88
C SER A 87 -6.48 8.73 13.02
N PHE A 88 -6.53 7.94 14.09
CA PHE A 88 -7.34 8.26 15.29
C PHE A 88 -6.77 9.46 16.06
N GLY A 89 -5.46 9.62 16.09
CA GLY A 89 -4.80 10.77 16.73
C GLY A 89 -4.69 12.01 15.83
N GLN A 90 -4.77 11.82 14.51
CA GLN A 90 -4.61 12.87 13.51
C GLN A 90 -5.71 12.83 12.42
N PRO A 91 -7.00 12.88 12.82
CA PRO A 91 -8.10 12.68 11.87
C PRO A 91 -8.19 13.78 10.82
N VAL A 92 -7.92 15.03 11.18
CA VAL A 92 -7.95 16.18 10.25
C VAL A 92 -6.84 16.04 9.21
N LEU A 93 -5.60 15.82 9.62
CA LEU A 93 -4.48 15.62 8.68
C LEU A 93 -4.73 14.42 7.76
N THR A 94 -5.30 13.35 8.29
CA THR A 94 -5.67 12.16 7.50
C THR A 94 -6.74 12.50 6.45
N GLY A 95 -7.78 13.26 6.82
CA GLY A 95 -8.81 13.73 5.91
C GLY A 95 -8.25 14.65 4.82
N GLU A 96 -7.39 15.60 5.18
CA GLU A 96 -6.76 16.53 4.25
C GLU A 96 -5.84 15.82 3.25
N THR A 97 -4.97 14.92 3.72
CA THR A 97 -3.98 14.27 2.86
C THR A 97 -4.60 13.10 2.07
N THR A 98 -5.33 12.21 2.74
CA THR A 98 -5.80 10.94 2.14
C THR A 98 -7.16 11.09 1.47
N GLY A 99 -7.99 12.04 1.90
CA GLY A 99 -9.29 12.36 1.28
C GLY A 99 -9.17 13.52 0.30
N LEU A 100 -9.08 14.76 0.77
CA LEU A 100 -9.02 15.95 -0.09
C LEU A 100 -7.79 15.97 -1.01
N GLY A 101 -6.69 15.33 -0.62
CA GLY A 101 -5.53 15.14 -1.50
C GLY A 101 -5.88 14.46 -2.82
N VAL A 102 -6.82 13.49 -2.81
CA VAL A 102 -7.30 12.83 -4.03
C VAL A 102 -8.04 13.82 -4.93
N THR A 103 -8.90 14.68 -4.35
CA THR A 103 -9.59 15.73 -5.12
C THR A 103 -8.60 16.67 -5.80
N ARG A 104 -7.54 17.11 -5.08
CA ARG A 104 -6.50 17.97 -5.64
C ARG A 104 -5.77 17.30 -6.82
N VAL A 105 -5.48 16.01 -6.72
CA VAL A 105 -4.85 15.25 -7.82
C VAL A 105 -5.80 15.14 -9.02
N LEU A 106 -7.05 14.78 -8.80
CA LEU A 106 -8.07 14.67 -9.86
C LEU A 106 -8.30 16.00 -10.55
N ASP A 107 -8.41 17.09 -9.80
CA ASP A 107 -8.62 18.43 -10.35
C ASP A 107 -7.40 18.93 -11.10
N ALA A 108 -6.20 18.67 -10.61
CA ALA A 108 -4.96 18.97 -11.31
C ALA A 108 -4.87 18.22 -12.67
N VAL A 109 -5.25 16.94 -12.72
CA VAL A 109 -5.34 16.18 -13.98
C VAL A 109 -6.34 16.83 -14.93
N ARG A 110 -7.56 17.12 -14.46
CA ARG A 110 -8.60 17.77 -15.24
C ARG A 110 -8.16 19.12 -15.82
N ILE A 111 -7.42 19.91 -15.03
CA ILE A 111 -6.95 21.25 -15.43
C ILE A 111 -5.79 21.18 -16.42
N VAL A 112 -4.84 20.27 -16.22
CA VAL A 112 -3.60 20.22 -17.02
C VAL A 112 -3.79 19.40 -18.29
N ASN A 113 -4.26 18.18 -18.15
CA ASN A 113 -4.49 17.27 -19.28
C ASN A 113 -5.46 16.14 -18.88
N PRO A 114 -6.74 16.19 -19.29
CA PRO A 114 -7.74 15.18 -18.95
C PRO A 114 -7.50 13.81 -19.61
N GLU A 115 -6.57 13.69 -20.56
CA GLU A 115 -6.20 12.42 -21.19
C GLU A 115 -5.24 11.58 -20.34
N ILE A 116 -4.70 12.12 -19.24
CA ILE A 116 -3.85 11.37 -18.31
C ILE A 116 -4.66 10.24 -17.68
N ARG A 117 -4.18 9.01 -17.82
CA ARG A 117 -4.75 7.84 -17.16
C ARG A 117 -4.34 7.84 -15.69
N LEU A 118 -5.33 7.82 -14.79
CA LEU A 118 -5.11 7.94 -13.35
C LEU A 118 -5.46 6.66 -12.63
N TYR A 119 -4.52 6.14 -11.85
CA TYR A 119 -4.75 5.10 -10.85
C TYR A 119 -4.88 5.72 -9.46
N GLN A 120 -5.97 5.40 -8.76
CA GLN A 120 -6.20 5.76 -7.35
C GLN A 120 -6.07 4.55 -6.45
N ALA A 121 -5.17 4.61 -5.48
CA ALA A 121 -5.08 3.61 -4.43
C ALA A 121 -6.24 3.76 -3.43
N SER A 122 -7.28 2.95 -3.61
CA SER A 122 -8.34 2.72 -2.63
C SER A 122 -7.91 1.64 -1.61
N SER A 123 -8.79 1.17 -0.73
CA SER A 123 -8.40 0.28 0.37
C SER A 123 -9.56 -0.59 0.85
N SER A 124 -9.29 -1.84 1.22
CA SER A 124 -10.24 -2.73 1.89
C SER A 124 -10.71 -2.20 3.25
N GLU A 125 -9.98 -1.27 3.90
CA GLU A 125 -10.41 -0.58 5.13
C GLU A 125 -11.69 0.25 4.93
N MET A 126 -12.10 0.51 3.67
CA MET A 126 -13.38 1.13 3.34
C MET A 126 -14.56 0.23 3.70
N PHE A 127 -14.42 -1.09 3.57
CA PHE A 127 -15.47 -2.05 3.96
C PHE A 127 -15.74 -2.06 5.46
N GLY A 128 -14.70 -1.93 6.30
CA GLY A 128 -14.79 -1.70 7.74
C GLY A 128 -15.65 -2.73 8.46
N LYS A 129 -16.86 -2.36 8.92
CA LYS A 129 -17.83 -3.31 9.46
C LYS A 129 -18.52 -4.04 8.31
N VAL A 130 -17.93 -5.14 7.94
CA VAL A 130 -18.27 -5.94 6.76
C VAL A 130 -19.76 -6.27 6.70
N ARG A 131 -20.38 -6.08 5.53
CA ARG A 131 -21.79 -6.38 5.28
C ARG A 131 -21.99 -7.69 4.54
N GLU A 132 -20.99 -8.08 3.76
CA GLU A 132 -20.99 -9.28 2.91
C GLU A 132 -19.61 -9.92 2.91
N VAL A 133 -19.54 -11.24 2.75
CA VAL A 133 -18.30 -12.03 2.64
C VAL A 133 -18.47 -13.02 1.49
N PRO A 134 -17.53 -13.08 0.54
CA PRO A 134 -16.39 -12.17 0.35
C PRO A 134 -16.82 -10.77 -0.08
N GLN A 135 -15.94 -9.77 0.07
CA GLN A 135 -16.17 -8.42 -0.40
C GLN A 135 -15.88 -8.30 -1.90
N THR A 136 -16.78 -7.66 -2.62
CA THR A 136 -16.70 -7.34 -4.05
C THR A 136 -16.74 -5.82 -4.26
N GLU A 137 -16.65 -5.38 -5.51
CA GLU A 137 -16.80 -3.98 -5.90
C GLU A 137 -18.18 -3.39 -5.52
N ASP A 138 -19.23 -4.23 -5.45
CA ASP A 138 -20.59 -3.83 -5.12
C ASP A 138 -20.89 -3.84 -3.60
N THR A 139 -19.95 -4.36 -2.77
CA THR A 139 -20.15 -4.45 -1.33
C THR A 139 -20.19 -3.07 -0.69
N PRO A 140 -21.25 -2.72 0.08
CA PRO A 140 -21.37 -1.40 0.70
C PRO A 140 -20.25 -1.10 1.69
N PHE A 141 -19.68 0.11 1.63
CA PHE A 141 -18.67 0.58 2.56
C PHE A 141 -19.25 0.96 3.93
N TYR A 142 -18.57 0.58 5.00
CA TYR A 142 -18.86 0.97 6.38
C TYR A 142 -17.56 1.17 7.17
N PRO A 143 -16.79 2.24 6.86
CA PRO A 143 -15.44 2.41 7.42
C PRO A 143 -15.44 2.52 8.94
N ARG A 144 -14.39 2.02 9.59
CA ARG A 144 -14.24 1.94 11.05
C ARG A 144 -13.08 2.80 11.58
N SER A 145 -12.46 3.62 10.71
CA SER A 145 -11.36 4.50 11.08
C SER A 145 -11.42 5.80 10.28
N PRO A 146 -10.83 6.91 10.77
CA PRO A 146 -10.69 8.14 9.98
C PRO A 146 -9.96 7.92 8.66
N TYR A 147 -8.99 6.98 8.62
CA TYR A 147 -8.33 6.56 7.39
C TYR A 147 -9.33 5.93 6.40
N GLY A 148 -10.11 4.95 6.85
CA GLY A 148 -11.14 4.31 6.01
C GLY A 148 -12.16 5.32 5.47
N VAL A 149 -12.62 6.27 6.30
CA VAL A 149 -13.53 7.36 5.87
C VAL A 149 -12.87 8.23 4.79
N ALA A 150 -11.60 8.60 4.97
CA ALA A 150 -10.87 9.40 3.99
C ALA A 150 -10.68 8.64 2.65
N LYS A 151 -10.44 7.32 2.71
CA LYS A 151 -10.37 6.46 1.52
C LYS A 151 -11.72 6.34 0.80
N VAL A 152 -12.83 6.21 1.53
CA VAL A 152 -14.19 6.22 0.93
C VAL A 152 -14.45 7.54 0.21
N TYR A 153 -14.09 8.68 0.82
CA TYR A 153 -14.21 9.97 0.14
C TYR A 153 -13.39 10.00 -1.16
N GLY A 154 -12.10 9.63 -1.10
CA GLY A 154 -11.22 9.62 -2.28
C GLY A 154 -11.71 8.68 -3.39
N HIS A 155 -12.21 7.50 -3.02
CA HIS A 155 -12.81 6.54 -3.96
C HIS A 155 -14.02 7.15 -4.69
N TRP A 156 -14.99 7.69 -3.97
CA TRP A 156 -16.18 8.29 -4.60
C TRP A 156 -15.86 9.55 -5.38
N MET A 157 -14.84 10.31 -5.00
CA MET A 157 -14.36 11.42 -5.85
C MET A 157 -13.77 10.92 -7.17
N THR A 158 -13.05 9.79 -7.16
CA THR A 158 -12.52 9.17 -8.38
C THR A 158 -13.65 8.73 -9.31
N VAL A 159 -14.66 8.03 -8.79
CA VAL A 159 -15.87 7.66 -9.54
C VAL A 159 -16.57 8.91 -10.08
N ASN A 160 -16.76 9.92 -9.25
CA ASN A 160 -17.44 11.16 -9.67
C ASN A 160 -16.70 11.87 -10.81
N TYR A 161 -15.36 11.98 -10.75
CA TYR A 161 -14.58 12.61 -11.81
C TYR A 161 -14.58 11.80 -13.11
N ARG A 162 -14.57 10.46 -13.01
CA ARG A 162 -14.75 9.56 -14.15
C ARG A 162 -16.09 9.80 -14.85
N GLU A 163 -17.19 9.84 -14.10
CA GLU A 163 -18.54 9.98 -14.63
C GLU A 163 -18.87 11.41 -15.08
N SER A 164 -18.43 12.42 -14.32
CA SER A 164 -18.81 13.81 -14.56
C SER A 164 -17.91 14.50 -15.60
N TYR A 165 -16.65 14.13 -15.70
CA TYR A 165 -15.66 14.79 -16.56
C TYR A 165 -15.02 13.87 -17.60
N GLY A 166 -15.37 12.58 -17.61
CA GLY A 166 -14.84 11.60 -18.56
C GLY A 166 -13.36 11.28 -18.33
N LEU A 167 -12.83 11.48 -17.14
CA LEU A 167 -11.43 11.12 -16.85
C LEU A 167 -11.25 9.62 -16.89
N HIS A 168 -10.15 9.15 -17.48
CA HIS A 168 -9.73 7.76 -17.36
C HIS A 168 -9.12 7.53 -15.95
N ALA A 169 -9.99 7.34 -14.95
CA ALA A 169 -9.61 7.21 -13.56
C ALA A 169 -10.12 5.88 -12.98
N SER A 170 -9.19 5.00 -12.61
CA SER A 170 -9.46 3.67 -12.06
C SER A 170 -9.07 3.58 -10.60
N SER A 171 -9.85 2.86 -9.78
CA SER A 171 -9.54 2.64 -8.36
C SER A 171 -9.25 1.17 -8.05
N GLY A 172 -8.09 0.88 -7.47
CA GLY A 172 -7.81 -0.43 -6.89
C GLY A 172 -8.23 -0.48 -5.42
N ILE A 173 -9.22 -1.30 -5.08
CA ILE A 173 -9.64 -1.58 -3.70
C ILE A 173 -8.72 -2.66 -3.16
N LEU A 174 -7.53 -2.24 -2.73
CA LEU A 174 -6.48 -3.17 -2.35
C LEU A 174 -6.69 -3.72 -0.95
N PHE A 175 -6.63 -5.03 -0.82
CA PHE A 175 -6.48 -5.71 0.45
C PHE A 175 -5.04 -5.58 0.96
N ASN A 176 -4.78 -6.06 2.18
CA ASN A 176 -3.45 -5.89 2.76
C ASN A 176 -2.40 -6.56 1.88
N HIS A 177 -1.36 -5.83 1.56
CA HIS A 177 -0.23 -6.35 0.79
C HIS A 177 1.08 -5.91 1.43
N GLU A 178 1.95 -6.87 1.56
CA GLU A 178 3.10 -6.81 2.43
C GLU A 178 4.39 -7.11 1.65
N SER A 179 5.52 -6.77 2.23
CA SER A 179 6.83 -7.08 1.66
C SER A 179 7.95 -6.76 2.66
N PRO A 180 9.21 -7.10 2.35
CA PRO A 180 10.36 -6.60 3.08
C PRO A 180 10.49 -5.06 3.16
N ARG A 181 9.75 -4.33 2.31
CA ARG A 181 9.72 -2.86 2.29
C ARG A 181 8.57 -2.26 3.09
N ARG A 182 7.75 -3.08 3.76
CA ARG A 182 6.67 -2.58 4.63
C ARG A 182 7.23 -1.72 5.76
N GLY A 183 6.45 -0.73 6.25
CA GLY A 183 6.82 0.05 7.43
C GLY A 183 6.87 -0.81 8.70
N LEU A 184 7.81 -0.55 9.60
CA LEU A 184 7.98 -1.31 10.85
C LEU A 184 6.80 -1.18 11.83
N GLU A 185 5.94 -0.19 11.63
CA GLU A 185 4.72 0.04 12.40
C GLU A 185 3.60 -0.96 12.06
N PHE A 186 3.65 -1.61 10.89
CA PHE A 186 2.67 -2.61 10.46
C PHE A 186 2.96 -3.98 11.07
N VAL A 187 1.89 -4.69 11.47
CA VAL A 187 1.99 -5.93 12.25
C VAL A 187 2.87 -6.99 11.59
N THR A 188 2.74 -7.21 10.30
CA THR A 188 3.52 -8.19 9.54
C THR A 188 5.01 -7.89 9.57
N ARG A 189 5.40 -6.63 9.30
CA ARG A 189 6.81 -6.23 9.36
C ARG A 189 7.32 -6.14 10.79
N LYS A 190 6.48 -5.78 11.75
CA LYS A 190 6.81 -5.82 13.16
C LYS A 190 7.15 -7.24 13.61
N ILE A 191 6.42 -8.25 13.09
CA ILE A 191 6.68 -9.66 13.40
C ILE A 191 7.98 -10.11 12.73
N SER A 192 8.14 -9.97 11.41
CA SER A 192 9.35 -10.45 10.72
C SER A 192 10.64 -9.83 11.26
N HIS A 193 10.62 -8.51 11.49
CA HIS A 193 11.76 -7.81 12.09
C HIS A 193 12.00 -8.23 13.56
N GLY A 194 10.92 -8.41 14.35
CA GLY A 194 11.01 -8.89 15.73
C GLY A 194 11.59 -10.29 15.83
N VAL A 195 11.17 -11.20 14.95
CA VAL A 195 11.73 -12.56 14.83
C VAL A 195 13.24 -12.51 14.56
N ALA A 196 13.64 -11.68 13.59
CA ALA A 196 15.05 -11.52 13.25
C ALA A 196 15.87 -10.95 14.44
N GLN A 197 15.33 -9.96 15.16
CA GLN A 197 15.96 -9.41 16.37
C GLN A 197 16.11 -10.47 17.49
N ILE A 198 15.08 -11.29 17.70
CA ILE A 198 15.12 -12.38 18.71
C ILE A 198 16.14 -13.44 18.30
N LYS A 199 16.14 -13.85 17.03
CA LYS A 199 17.08 -14.84 16.50
C LYS A 199 18.54 -14.43 16.69
N LEU A 200 18.82 -13.14 16.51
CA LEU A 200 20.16 -12.56 16.67
C LEU A 200 20.52 -12.18 18.13
N GLY A 201 19.61 -12.44 19.07
CA GLY A 201 19.84 -12.17 20.50
C GLY A 201 19.74 -10.68 20.89
N ASN A 202 19.20 -9.82 20.03
CA ASN A 202 19.07 -8.37 20.28
C ASN A 202 17.83 -8.04 21.13
N GLN A 203 16.83 -8.93 21.17
CA GLN A 203 15.65 -8.83 22.04
C GLN A 203 15.17 -10.23 22.46
N THR A 204 14.34 -10.31 23.50
CA THR A 204 13.83 -11.57 24.06
C THR A 204 12.34 -11.76 23.86
N GLU A 205 11.58 -10.69 23.67
CA GLU A 205 10.12 -10.74 23.54
C GLU A 205 9.63 -9.81 22.41
N LEU A 206 8.48 -10.17 21.82
CA LEU A 206 7.74 -9.39 20.84
C LEU A 206 6.35 -9.09 21.38
N ARG A 207 6.02 -7.80 21.55
CA ARG A 207 4.69 -7.36 22.02
C ARG A 207 3.76 -7.09 20.87
N LEU A 208 2.62 -7.80 20.83
CA LEU A 208 1.60 -7.72 19.80
C LEU A 208 0.21 -7.49 20.42
N GLY A 209 -0.74 -7.03 19.61
CA GLY A 209 -2.14 -6.92 19.99
C GLY A 209 -2.92 -8.23 19.82
N ASN A 210 -4.09 -8.13 19.18
CA ASN A 210 -4.97 -9.27 18.93
C ASN A 210 -4.34 -10.25 17.91
N LEU A 211 -3.98 -11.45 18.37
CA LEU A 211 -3.43 -12.51 17.52
C LEU A 211 -4.48 -13.23 16.67
N ASP A 212 -5.75 -13.12 17.03
CA ASP A 212 -6.86 -13.79 16.35
C ASP A 212 -7.54 -12.90 15.30
N ALA A 213 -7.02 -11.68 15.08
CA ALA A 213 -7.44 -10.83 13.98
C ALA A 213 -7.03 -11.46 12.63
N HIS A 214 -7.99 -11.51 11.70
CA HIS A 214 -7.81 -12.13 10.38
C HIS A 214 -7.69 -11.08 9.29
N ARG A 215 -6.79 -11.31 8.33
CA ARG A 215 -6.59 -10.45 7.15
C ARG A 215 -6.25 -11.30 5.93
N ASP A 216 -6.59 -10.76 4.78
CA ASP A 216 -6.09 -11.21 3.49
C ASP A 216 -4.77 -10.47 3.23
N TRP A 217 -3.66 -11.20 3.16
CA TRP A 217 -2.32 -10.66 2.94
C TRP A 217 -1.70 -11.17 1.66
N GLY A 218 -1.44 -10.30 0.70
CA GLY A 218 -0.71 -10.62 -0.52
C GLY A 218 0.68 -9.98 -0.57
N PHE A 219 1.42 -10.25 -1.63
CA PHE A 219 2.72 -9.66 -1.89
C PHE A 219 2.61 -8.35 -2.68
N ALA A 220 3.23 -7.28 -2.21
CA ALA A 220 3.15 -5.96 -2.85
C ALA A 220 3.64 -5.95 -4.31
N GLY A 221 4.63 -6.81 -4.65
CA GLY A 221 5.10 -6.96 -6.03
C GLY A 221 4.04 -7.49 -7.00
N ASP A 222 3.14 -8.37 -6.54
CA ASP A 222 2.01 -8.85 -7.34
C ASP A 222 0.96 -7.73 -7.51
N TYR A 223 0.76 -6.90 -6.48
CA TYR A 223 -0.25 -5.84 -6.48
C TYR A 223 0.13 -4.65 -7.39
N VAL A 224 1.40 -4.31 -7.52
CA VAL A 224 1.79 -3.23 -8.44
C VAL A 224 1.63 -3.59 -9.91
N ASP A 225 1.66 -4.89 -10.27
CA ASP A 225 1.38 -5.33 -11.64
C ASP A 225 -0.08 -5.03 -12.03
N VAL A 226 -1.05 -5.25 -11.12
CA VAL A 226 -2.44 -4.92 -11.42
C VAL A 226 -2.68 -3.41 -11.49
N MET A 227 -1.99 -2.61 -10.69
CA MET A 227 -2.08 -1.14 -10.81
C MET A 227 -1.74 -0.68 -12.23
N TRP A 228 -0.68 -1.24 -12.81
CA TRP A 228 -0.30 -0.97 -14.18
C TRP A 228 -1.35 -1.51 -15.18
N ARG A 229 -1.83 -2.76 -15.03
CA ARG A 229 -2.84 -3.36 -15.92
C ARG A 229 -4.12 -2.55 -15.97
N MET A 230 -4.58 -2.01 -14.85
CA MET A 230 -5.79 -1.18 -14.78
C MET A 230 -5.70 0.04 -15.68
N LEU A 231 -4.51 0.65 -15.81
CA LEU A 231 -4.30 1.79 -16.70
C LEU A 231 -4.06 1.40 -18.16
N GLN A 232 -3.90 0.11 -18.47
CA GLN A 232 -3.82 -0.37 -19.86
C GLN A 232 -5.22 -0.75 -20.42
N ALA A 233 -6.23 -0.88 -19.55
CA ALA A 233 -7.59 -1.17 -19.98
C ALA A 233 -8.16 -0.02 -20.84
N ASP A 234 -9.05 -0.37 -21.79
CA ASP A 234 -9.68 0.63 -22.67
C ASP A 234 -10.62 1.55 -21.88
N GLU A 235 -11.34 1.01 -20.90
CA GLU A 235 -12.26 1.76 -20.04
C GLU A 235 -11.79 1.72 -18.58
N PRO A 236 -11.92 2.84 -17.85
CA PRO A 236 -11.58 2.90 -16.45
C PRO A 236 -12.66 2.26 -15.57
N ASP A 237 -12.25 1.52 -14.55
CA ASP A 237 -13.19 0.89 -13.62
C ASP A 237 -12.53 0.69 -12.23
N ASP A 238 -13.33 0.19 -11.27
CA ASP A 238 -12.88 -0.14 -9.93
C ASP A 238 -12.71 -1.65 -9.79
N PHE A 239 -11.64 -2.08 -9.09
CA PHE A 239 -11.34 -3.50 -8.94
C PHE A 239 -10.95 -3.83 -7.49
N VAL A 240 -11.56 -4.90 -6.95
CA VAL A 240 -11.10 -5.54 -5.71
C VAL A 240 -9.85 -6.38 -6.02
N ILE A 241 -8.80 -6.13 -5.25
CA ILE A 241 -7.50 -6.81 -5.40
C ILE A 241 -7.14 -7.47 -4.08
N CYS A 242 -7.13 -8.79 -4.09
CA CYS A 242 -6.95 -9.63 -2.90
C CYS A 242 -6.39 -11.00 -3.28
N THR A 243 -5.95 -11.76 -2.29
CA THR A 243 -5.60 -13.18 -2.48
C THR A 243 -6.82 -14.08 -2.44
N GLY A 244 -7.89 -13.66 -1.75
CA GLY A 244 -9.06 -14.49 -1.45
C GLY A 244 -8.85 -15.44 -0.26
N GLU A 245 -7.69 -15.39 0.39
CA GLU A 245 -7.34 -16.20 1.54
C GLU A 245 -7.27 -15.35 2.81
N SER A 246 -7.71 -15.89 3.92
CA SER A 246 -7.72 -15.19 5.21
C SER A 246 -6.85 -15.91 6.22
N HIS A 247 -5.88 -15.19 6.77
CA HIS A 247 -4.94 -15.71 7.77
C HIS A 247 -4.96 -14.88 9.04
N SER A 248 -4.76 -15.52 10.19
CA SER A 248 -4.65 -14.85 11.47
C SER A 248 -3.24 -14.28 11.71
N VAL A 249 -3.13 -13.28 12.59
CA VAL A 249 -1.83 -12.80 13.08
C VAL A 249 -1.07 -13.96 13.76
N ARG A 250 -1.78 -14.88 14.41
CA ARG A 250 -1.22 -16.07 15.05
C ARG A 250 -0.53 -16.98 14.03
N GLU A 251 -1.19 -17.30 12.90
CA GLU A 251 -0.60 -18.09 11.81
C GLU A 251 0.64 -17.42 11.24
N PHE A 252 0.61 -16.08 11.07
CA PHE A 252 1.79 -15.35 10.64
C PHE A 252 2.95 -15.50 11.64
N CYS A 253 2.67 -15.39 12.95
CA CYS A 253 3.68 -15.61 13.98
C CYS A 253 4.25 -17.03 13.93
N ASP A 254 3.40 -18.05 13.83
CA ASP A 254 3.80 -19.44 13.80
C ASP A 254 4.79 -19.72 12.66
N ILE A 255 4.42 -19.34 11.44
CA ILE A 255 5.28 -19.51 10.26
C ILE A 255 6.58 -18.69 10.38
N ALA A 256 6.49 -17.43 10.82
CA ALA A 256 7.64 -16.54 10.90
C ALA A 256 8.67 -17.01 11.93
N PHE A 257 8.22 -17.44 13.11
CA PHE A 257 9.10 -17.97 14.15
C PHE A 257 9.69 -19.34 13.78
N ALA A 258 8.86 -20.23 13.19
CA ALA A 258 9.33 -21.52 12.69
C ALA A 258 10.41 -21.36 11.62
N ARG A 259 10.28 -20.37 10.69
CA ARG A 259 11.30 -20.05 9.69
C ARG A 259 12.66 -19.71 10.31
N ALA A 260 12.68 -19.07 11.46
CA ALA A 260 13.91 -18.77 12.21
C ALA A 260 14.35 -19.90 13.16
N GLY A 261 13.64 -21.03 13.23
CA GLY A 261 13.89 -22.12 14.17
C GLY A 261 13.57 -21.75 15.62
N LEU A 262 12.54 -20.95 15.83
CA LEU A 262 12.02 -20.50 17.13
C LEU A 262 10.56 -20.93 17.31
N ASN A 263 10.05 -20.89 18.55
CA ASN A 263 8.63 -21.05 18.84
C ASN A 263 8.04 -19.71 19.29
N TYR A 264 6.96 -19.23 18.64
CA TYR A 264 6.39 -17.91 18.94
C TYR A 264 5.81 -17.84 20.36
N GLU A 265 5.32 -18.95 20.93
CA GLU A 265 4.76 -18.98 22.30
C GLU A 265 5.78 -18.63 23.38
N ASP A 266 7.07 -18.86 23.12
CA ASP A 266 8.15 -18.55 24.05
C ASP A 266 8.51 -17.04 24.05
N HIS A 267 8.06 -16.29 23.04
CA HIS A 267 8.53 -14.93 22.80
C HIS A 267 7.43 -13.87 22.62
N VAL A 268 6.23 -14.27 22.19
CA VAL A 268 5.15 -13.30 21.92
C VAL A 268 4.37 -13.01 23.20
N VAL A 269 4.25 -11.71 23.51
CA VAL A 269 3.48 -11.20 24.65
C VAL A 269 2.33 -10.34 24.12
N ILE A 270 1.10 -10.65 24.56
CA ILE A 270 -0.08 -9.84 24.22
C ILE A 270 -0.04 -8.55 25.04
N ASP A 271 -0.22 -7.40 24.34
CA ASP A 271 -0.21 -6.08 24.95
C ASP A 271 -1.45 -5.30 24.48
N GLU A 272 -2.36 -5.02 25.40
CA GLU A 272 -3.64 -4.35 25.13
C GLU A 272 -3.49 -2.96 24.52
N ARG A 273 -2.34 -2.30 24.68
CA ARG A 273 -2.07 -0.98 24.07
C ARG A 273 -2.05 -1.01 22.55
N PHE A 274 -1.91 -2.21 21.95
CA PHE A 274 -1.93 -2.41 20.50
C PHE A 274 -3.31 -2.81 19.96
N PHE A 275 -4.35 -2.90 20.81
CA PHE A 275 -5.71 -3.12 20.36
C PHE A 275 -6.28 -1.84 19.72
N ARG A 276 -7.02 -2.00 18.64
CA ARG A 276 -7.67 -0.85 17.97
C ARG A 276 -8.93 -0.44 18.70
N PRO A 277 -9.28 0.86 18.76
CA PRO A 277 -10.55 1.32 19.35
C PRO A 277 -11.79 0.74 18.66
N ALA A 278 -11.70 0.45 17.37
CA ALA A 278 -12.73 -0.20 16.59
C ALA A 278 -12.06 -1.23 15.66
N GLU A 279 -12.17 -2.49 16.02
CA GLU A 279 -11.56 -3.59 15.24
C GLU A 279 -12.35 -3.87 13.97
N VAL A 280 -11.65 -4.36 12.99
CA VAL A 280 -12.21 -4.96 11.77
C VAL A 280 -11.96 -6.46 11.87
N ASP A 281 -13.05 -7.23 12.04
CA ASP A 281 -12.96 -8.64 12.41
C ASP A 281 -12.47 -9.53 11.25
N LEU A 282 -13.02 -9.33 10.05
CA LEU A 282 -12.74 -10.17 8.87
C LEU A 282 -12.74 -9.34 7.60
N LEU A 283 -11.66 -9.41 6.83
CA LEU A 283 -11.57 -8.90 5.47
C LEU A 283 -11.11 -10.05 4.56
N VAL A 284 -11.99 -10.46 3.63
CA VAL A 284 -11.71 -11.46 2.58
C VAL A 284 -12.37 -10.96 1.32
N GLY A 285 -11.56 -10.67 0.30
CA GLY A 285 -12.07 -10.14 -0.97
C GLY A 285 -12.31 -11.22 -2.02
N ASP A 286 -13.01 -10.82 -3.08
CA ASP A 286 -13.17 -11.58 -4.31
C ASP A 286 -12.57 -10.79 -5.48
N SER A 287 -11.42 -11.24 -5.98
CA SER A 287 -10.71 -10.63 -7.11
C SER A 287 -11.12 -11.21 -8.48
N SER A 288 -12.24 -11.94 -8.56
CA SER A 288 -12.69 -12.59 -9.80
C SER A 288 -12.87 -11.61 -10.98
N LYS A 289 -13.27 -10.36 -10.72
CA LYS A 289 -13.35 -9.31 -11.74
C LYS A 289 -11.96 -8.97 -12.29
N ALA A 290 -10.97 -8.73 -11.43
CA ALA A 290 -9.61 -8.45 -11.85
C ALA A 290 -8.98 -9.61 -12.62
N HIS A 291 -9.26 -10.85 -12.20
CA HIS A 291 -8.82 -12.04 -12.93
C HIS A 291 -9.43 -12.09 -14.34
N ARG A 292 -10.75 -11.92 -14.47
CA ARG A 292 -11.48 -12.02 -15.73
C ARG A 292 -11.13 -10.89 -16.71
N GLU A 293 -11.03 -9.65 -16.23
CA GLU A 293 -10.94 -8.47 -17.10
C GLU A 293 -9.51 -8.00 -17.31
N LEU A 294 -8.63 -8.20 -16.31
CA LEU A 294 -7.23 -7.76 -16.38
C LEU A 294 -6.25 -8.94 -16.52
N GLY A 295 -6.73 -10.20 -16.42
CA GLY A 295 -5.88 -11.39 -16.42
C GLY A 295 -4.89 -11.40 -15.26
N TRP A 296 -5.27 -10.80 -14.11
CA TRP A 296 -4.40 -10.72 -12.94
C TRP A 296 -4.75 -11.79 -11.91
N GLU A 297 -3.71 -12.35 -11.32
CA GLU A 297 -3.79 -13.29 -10.18
C GLU A 297 -2.57 -13.10 -9.26
N THR A 298 -2.71 -13.49 -8.00
CA THR A 298 -1.58 -13.55 -7.07
C THR A 298 -0.65 -14.70 -7.43
N LYS A 299 0.66 -14.49 -7.27
CA LYS A 299 1.70 -15.49 -7.59
C LYS A 299 2.41 -15.99 -6.34
N THR A 300 2.41 -15.17 -5.29
CA THR A 300 3.13 -15.43 -4.04
C THR A 300 2.16 -15.98 -3.01
N SER A 301 2.44 -17.18 -2.48
CA SER A 301 1.66 -17.77 -1.39
C SER A 301 1.87 -17.02 -0.08
N PHE A 302 0.95 -17.20 0.88
CA PHE A 302 1.08 -16.60 2.20
C PHE A 302 2.36 -17.06 2.92
N GLU A 303 2.68 -18.35 2.85
CA GLU A 303 3.90 -18.90 3.46
C GLU A 303 5.17 -18.33 2.83
N ASP A 304 5.23 -18.24 1.48
CA ASP A 304 6.37 -17.64 0.77
C ASP A 304 6.55 -16.17 1.12
N LEU A 305 5.45 -15.41 1.26
CA LEU A 305 5.48 -14.02 1.69
C LEU A 305 6.10 -13.88 3.09
N VAL A 306 5.65 -14.70 4.05
CA VAL A 306 6.18 -14.68 5.42
C VAL A 306 7.67 -15.02 5.43
N HIS A 307 8.07 -16.07 4.71
CA HIS A 307 9.47 -16.47 4.57
C HIS A 307 10.33 -15.36 3.97
N MET A 308 9.88 -14.76 2.86
CA MET A 308 10.55 -13.65 2.20
C MET A 308 10.82 -12.47 3.16
N MET A 309 9.81 -12.13 3.98
CA MET A 309 9.93 -11.03 4.94
C MET A 309 10.92 -11.34 6.06
N VAL A 310 10.87 -12.56 6.61
CA VAL A 310 11.79 -12.99 7.69
C VAL A 310 13.23 -13.07 7.19
N ASP A 311 13.45 -13.70 6.03
CA ASP A 311 14.78 -13.86 5.44
C ASP A 311 15.42 -12.49 5.16
N ALA A 312 14.66 -11.56 4.56
CA ALA A 312 15.16 -10.21 4.29
C ALA A 312 15.51 -9.42 5.57
N ASP A 313 14.74 -9.58 6.65
CA ASP A 313 15.06 -8.93 7.92
C ASP A 313 16.28 -9.57 8.63
N LEU A 314 16.46 -10.88 8.52
CA LEU A 314 17.68 -11.55 8.99
C LEU A 314 18.91 -11.04 8.25
N GLU A 315 18.89 -11.02 6.92
CA GLU A 315 19.99 -10.52 6.09
C GLU A 315 20.33 -9.06 6.42
N LEU A 316 19.30 -8.20 6.54
CA LEU A 316 19.47 -6.78 6.87
C LEU A 316 20.17 -6.59 8.22
N LEU A 317 19.74 -7.32 9.23
CA LEU A 317 20.29 -7.17 10.60
C LEU A 317 21.65 -7.83 10.75
N GLU A 318 21.91 -8.98 10.11
CA GLU A 318 23.23 -9.58 10.05
C GLU A 318 24.23 -8.69 9.31
N GLY A 319 23.82 -8.06 8.21
CA GLY A 319 24.65 -7.10 7.48
C GLY A 319 25.07 -5.92 8.33
N LYS A 320 24.15 -5.35 9.12
CA LYS A 320 24.43 -4.28 10.07
C LYS A 320 25.41 -4.70 11.17
N LEU A 321 25.26 -5.91 11.72
CA LEU A 321 26.17 -6.44 12.74
C LEU A 321 27.59 -6.66 12.21
N LYS A 322 27.72 -6.99 10.92
CA LYS A 322 29.01 -7.17 10.24
C LYS A 322 29.62 -5.85 9.71
N GLY A 323 28.95 -4.70 9.92
CA GLY A 323 29.43 -3.39 9.44
C GLY A 323 29.38 -3.22 7.91
N LEU A 324 28.51 -3.98 7.25
CA LEU A 324 28.34 -4.00 5.80
C LEU A 324 27.18 -3.13 5.29
N SER A 325 26.71 -2.19 6.10
CA SER A 325 25.61 -1.27 5.77
C SER A 325 26.08 0.16 5.60
#